data_511fc66eb35a23e9ffcdddaf183e8ea1
#
_entry.id   511fc66eb35a23e9ffcdddaf183e8ea1
#
_cell.length_a   1.000
_cell.length_b   1.000
_cell.length_c   1.000
_cell.angle_alpha   90.00
_cell.angle_beta   90.00
_cell.angle_gamma   90.00
#
_symmetry.space_group_name_H-M   'P 1'
#
loop_
_entity.id
_entity.type
_entity.pdbx_description
1 polymer ?
#
loop_
_entity_poly.entity_id
_entity_poly.type
_entity_poly.pdbx_seq_one_letter_code
_entity_poly.pdbx_strand_id
1 'polypeptide(L)'
;MVQKCIKSVVEFSERPVIKLDAKSVEKYIQLPNDIRQKYTSGKMSDAALSDLIRFSLLEHFGGTWIDATVLLTGKIPEYILESDFFAFRDTFGLIENPATISNWLLHSVPHNIIIKEAKNMAFAYWRNEEYVVDYLFTYMILQIAYERN
;
A
#
# COMPACT_ATOMS: atom_id res chain seq x y z
N MET A 1 7.39 -13.52 -14.25
CA MET A 1 8.02 -12.83 -13.10
C MET A 1 7.09 -12.81 -11.90
N VAL A 2 5.90 -12.24 -11.96
CA VAL A 2 4.93 -12.13 -10.84
C VAL A 2 4.65 -13.47 -10.13
N GLN A 3 4.45 -14.57 -10.84
CA GLN A 3 4.22 -15.88 -10.22
C GLN A 3 5.39 -16.37 -9.35
N LYS A 4 6.63 -16.04 -9.72
CA LYS A 4 7.81 -16.36 -8.91
C LYS A 4 7.84 -15.53 -7.62
N CYS A 5 7.47 -14.24 -7.71
CA CYS A 5 7.38 -13.34 -6.56
C CYS A 5 6.30 -13.83 -5.58
N ILE A 6 5.09 -14.11 -6.05
CA ILE A 6 4.01 -14.65 -5.22
C ILE A 6 4.44 -15.96 -4.54
N LYS A 7 5.12 -16.85 -5.28
CA LYS A 7 5.61 -18.12 -4.74
C LYS A 7 6.64 -17.91 -3.62
N SER A 8 7.56 -16.96 -3.78
CA SER A 8 8.53 -16.62 -2.74
C SER A 8 7.86 -16.05 -1.49
N VAL A 9 6.82 -15.22 -1.65
CA VAL A 9 6.06 -14.70 -0.50
C VAL A 9 5.39 -15.83 0.26
N VAL A 10 4.75 -16.79 -0.42
CA VAL A 10 4.14 -17.96 0.23
C VAL A 10 5.17 -18.82 0.94
N GLU A 11 6.35 -18.98 0.34
CA GLU A 11 7.42 -19.81 0.89
C GLU A 11 8.06 -19.20 2.14
N PHE A 12 8.31 -17.88 2.14
CA PHE A 12 9.10 -17.22 3.17
C PHE A 12 8.31 -16.44 4.21
N SER A 13 6.98 -16.26 4.04
CA SER A 13 6.18 -15.46 4.98
C SER A 13 5.98 -16.14 6.35
N GLU A 14 5.96 -17.48 6.41
CA GLU A 14 5.62 -18.28 7.60
C GLU A 14 4.26 -17.90 8.23
N ARG A 15 3.45 -17.14 7.53
CA ARG A 15 2.12 -16.65 7.95
C ARG A 15 1.11 -16.86 6.84
N PRO A 16 -0.19 -16.86 7.13
CA PRO A 16 -1.21 -16.96 6.10
C PRO A 16 -1.06 -15.84 5.06
N VAL A 17 -0.97 -16.23 3.78
CA VAL A 17 -0.87 -15.30 2.65
C VAL A 17 -2.21 -15.22 1.94
N ILE A 18 -2.74 -14.01 1.83
CA ILE A 18 -3.96 -13.73 1.10
C ILE A 18 -3.59 -13.09 -0.22
N LYS A 19 -3.77 -13.82 -1.31
CA LYS A 19 -3.61 -13.29 -2.66
C LYS A 19 -4.86 -12.51 -3.04
N LEU A 20 -4.69 -11.23 -3.34
CA LEU A 20 -5.77 -10.34 -3.73
C LEU A 20 -5.79 -10.13 -5.24
N ASP A 21 -6.98 -10.05 -5.78
CA ASP A 21 -7.31 -9.60 -7.12
C ASP A 21 -8.57 -8.71 -7.08
N ALA A 22 -8.97 -8.16 -8.21
CA ALA A 22 -10.09 -7.23 -8.32
C ALA A 22 -11.42 -7.80 -7.78
N LYS A 23 -11.61 -9.12 -7.77
CA LYS A 23 -12.82 -9.79 -7.27
C LYS A 23 -12.71 -10.15 -5.80
N SER A 24 -11.56 -10.65 -5.38
CA SER A 24 -11.35 -11.12 -4.01
C SER A 24 -11.26 -9.98 -3.00
N VAL A 25 -10.81 -8.80 -3.43
CA VAL A 25 -10.71 -7.59 -2.59
C VAL A 25 -12.06 -7.17 -2.02
N GLU A 26 -13.15 -7.34 -2.77
CA GLU A 26 -14.50 -6.98 -2.33
C GLU A 26 -15.01 -7.78 -1.13
N LYS A 27 -14.38 -8.93 -0.84
CA LYS A 27 -14.71 -9.75 0.35
C LYS A 27 -14.17 -9.12 1.65
N TYR A 28 -13.18 -8.24 1.54
CA TYR A 28 -12.49 -7.64 2.69
C TYR A 28 -12.85 -6.18 2.89
N ILE A 29 -12.96 -5.41 1.82
CA ILE A 29 -13.26 -3.97 1.87
C ILE A 29 -14.28 -3.59 0.81
N GLN A 30 -15.08 -2.57 1.13
CA GLN A 30 -15.97 -1.93 0.17
C GLN A 30 -15.41 -0.55 -0.18
N LEU A 31 -14.99 -0.39 -1.43
CA LEU A 31 -14.58 0.92 -1.92
C LEU A 31 -15.80 1.82 -2.14
N PRO A 32 -15.71 3.13 -1.86
CA PRO A 32 -16.75 4.10 -2.15
C PRO A 32 -17.14 4.10 -3.63
N ASN A 33 -18.41 4.39 -3.92
CA ASN A 33 -18.93 4.36 -5.29
C ASN A 33 -18.23 5.36 -6.22
N ASP A 34 -17.87 6.54 -5.74
CA ASP A 34 -17.13 7.54 -6.47
C ASP A 34 -15.74 7.03 -6.93
N ILE A 35 -15.04 6.31 -6.06
CA ILE A 35 -13.75 5.66 -6.39
C ILE A 35 -13.95 4.56 -7.43
N ARG A 36 -14.97 3.70 -7.25
CA ARG A 36 -15.28 2.66 -8.23
C ARG A 36 -15.60 3.24 -9.61
N GLN A 37 -16.37 4.32 -9.68
CA GLN A 37 -16.70 4.99 -10.92
C GLN A 37 -15.47 5.59 -11.61
N LYS A 38 -14.56 6.20 -10.86
CA LYS A 38 -13.29 6.71 -11.42
C LYS A 38 -12.43 5.59 -12.00
N TYR A 39 -12.35 4.47 -11.32
CA TYR A 39 -11.63 3.31 -11.82
C TYR A 39 -12.28 2.72 -13.08
N THR A 40 -13.59 2.45 -13.06
CA THR A 40 -14.31 1.86 -14.21
C THR A 40 -14.38 2.78 -15.42
N SER A 41 -14.32 4.10 -15.22
CA SER A 41 -14.24 5.08 -16.31
C SER A 41 -12.83 5.29 -16.89
N GLY A 42 -11.82 4.58 -16.35
CA GLY A 42 -10.43 4.68 -16.81
C GLY A 42 -9.67 5.93 -16.34
N LYS A 43 -10.25 6.71 -15.42
CA LYS A 43 -9.60 7.89 -14.82
C LYS A 43 -8.57 7.52 -13.74
N MET A 44 -8.68 6.33 -13.17
CA MET A 44 -7.78 5.80 -12.14
C MET A 44 -7.09 4.55 -12.66
N SER A 45 -5.76 4.48 -12.55
CA SER A 45 -4.98 3.31 -12.93
C SER A 45 -5.09 2.17 -11.91
N ASP A 46 -4.72 0.95 -12.32
CA ASP A 46 -4.61 -0.21 -11.41
C ASP A 46 -3.68 0.06 -10.23
N ALA A 47 -2.57 0.77 -10.48
CA ALA A 47 -1.61 1.13 -9.44
C ALA A 47 -2.25 2.07 -8.40
N ALA A 48 -2.93 3.12 -8.85
CA ALA A 48 -3.61 4.07 -7.96
C ALA A 48 -4.73 3.40 -7.15
N LEU A 49 -5.51 2.50 -7.76
CA LEU A 49 -6.50 1.72 -7.04
C LEU A 49 -5.85 0.80 -6.01
N SER A 50 -4.75 0.14 -6.38
CA SER A 50 -3.99 -0.73 -5.47
C SER A 50 -3.49 0.02 -4.23
N ASP A 51 -3.09 1.28 -4.37
CA ASP A 51 -2.66 2.11 -3.24
C ASP A 51 -3.81 2.40 -2.26
N LEU A 52 -5.02 2.71 -2.77
CA LEU A 52 -6.20 2.89 -1.92
C LEU A 52 -6.61 1.60 -1.21
N ILE A 53 -6.53 0.47 -1.91
CA ILE A 53 -6.81 -0.86 -1.34
C ILE A 53 -5.81 -1.18 -0.23
N ARG A 54 -4.53 -0.97 -0.47
CA ARG A 54 -3.42 -1.17 0.47
C ARG A 54 -3.66 -0.45 1.79
N PHE A 55 -3.90 0.85 1.73
CA PHE A 55 -4.16 1.65 2.94
C PHE A 55 -5.45 1.24 3.64
N SER A 56 -6.49 0.89 2.89
CA SER A 56 -7.76 0.46 3.48
C SER A 56 -7.64 -0.86 4.21
N LEU A 57 -6.93 -1.83 3.64
CA LEU A 57 -6.71 -3.14 4.26
C LEU A 57 -5.83 -3.04 5.51
N LEU A 58 -4.71 -2.32 5.41
CA LEU A 58 -3.80 -2.13 6.53
C LEU A 58 -4.44 -1.35 7.68
N GLU A 59 -5.23 -0.32 7.37
CA GLU A 59 -5.95 0.43 8.41
C GLU A 59 -6.97 -0.44 9.13
N HIS A 60 -7.70 -1.29 8.40
CA HIS A 60 -8.77 -2.09 8.99
C HIS A 60 -8.26 -3.35 9.69
N PHE A 61 -7.38 -4.10 9.05
CA PHE A 61 -6.94 -5.41 9.50
C PHE A 61 -5.51 -5.42 10.05
N GLY A 62 -4.70 -4.43 9.73
CA GLY A 62 -3.26 -4.50 9.94
C GLY A 62 -2.59 -5.56 9.05
N GLY A 63 -1.42 -6.03 9.49
CA GLY A 63 -0.65 -7.04 8.78
C GLY A 63 0.40 -6.46 7.84
N THR A 64 0.83 -7.26 6.87
CA THR A 64 1.90 -6.89 5.94
C THR A 64 1.39 -6.90 4.51
N TRP A 65 1.39 -5.74 3.88
CA TRP A 65 1.20 -5.62 2.43
C TRP A 65 2.52 -5.88 1.70
N ILE A 66 2.47 -6.66 0.64
CA ILE A 66 3.62 -6.94 -0.22
C ILE A 66 3.14 -6.85 -1.67
N ASP A 67 3.76 -5.99 -2.47
CA ASP A 67 3.44 -5.88 -3.88
C ASP A 67 3.74 -7.18 -4.63
N ALA A 68 2.92 -7.53 -5.60
CA ALA A 68 3.02 -8.78 -6.36
C ALA A 68 4.33 -8.91 -7.18
N THR A 69 5.12 -7.86 -7.28
CA THR A 69 6.42 -7.82 -7.95
C THR A 69 7.61 -7.99 -7.01
N VAL A 70 7.37 -8.06 -5.71
CA VAL A 70 8.41 -8.26 -4.70
C VAL A 70 8.84 -9.72 -4.65
N LEU A 71 10.13 -9.96 -4.80
CA LEU A 71 10.74 -11.26 -4.64
C LEU A 71 11.37 -11.36 -3.24
N LEU A 72 10.81 -12.19 -2.38
CA LEU A 72 11.46 -12.51 -1.11
C LEU A 72 12.58 -13.53 -1.36
N THR A 73 13.74 -13.27 -0.78
CA THR A 73 14.92 -14.17 -0.82
C THR A 73 15.19 -14.86 0.51
N GLY A 74 14.33 -14.62 1.50
CA GLY A 74 14.38 -15.17 2.84
C GLY A 74 13.21 -14.70 3.68
N LYS A 75 13.16 -15.14 4.93
CA LYS A 75 12.10 -14.78 5.87
C LYS A 75 12.07 -13.28 6.15
N ILE A 76 10.88 -12.73 6.34
CA ILE A 76 10.71 -11.36 6.82
C ILE A 76 11.16 -11.32 8.28
N PRO A 77 12.10 -10.42 8.64
CA PRO A 77 12.58 -10.32 10.02
C PRO A 77 11.45 -10.03 11.02
N GLU A 78 11.51 -10.69 12.18
CA GLU A 78 10.49 -10.52 13.23
C GLU A 78 10.32 -9.07 13.69
N TYR A 79 11.39 -8.28 13.75
CA TYR A 79 11.30 -6.86 14.12
C TYR A 79 10.39 -6.04 13.18
N ILE A 80 10.19 -6.48 11.93
CA ILE A 80 9.22 -5.88 11.00
C ILE A 80 7.81 -6.30 11.39
N LEU A 81 7.62 -7.60 11.63
CA LEU A 81 6.30 -8.19 11.90
C LEU A 81 5.75 -7.87 13.29
N GLU A 82 6.61 -7.45 14.22
CA GLU A 82 6.27 -7.04 15.58
C GLU A 82 6.19 -5.52 15.76
N SER A 83 6.53 -4.74 14.75
CA SER A 83 6.46 -3.29 14.81
C SER A 83 5.02 -2.77 14.68
N ASP A 84 4.73 -1.63 15.29
CA ASP A 84 3.44 -0.95 15.10
C ASP A 84 3.29 -0.39 13.68
N PHE A 85 4.42 -0.02 13.08
CA PHE A 85 4.51 0.46 11.70
C PHE A 85 5.91 0.20 11.15
N PHE A 86 5.99 -0.30 9.91
CA PHE A 86 7.23 -0.45 9.19
C PHE A 86 7.05 -0.12 7.71
N ALA A 87 8.00 0.64 7.18
CA ALA A 87 8.20 0.89 5.76
C ALA A 87 9.69 1.05 5.45
N PHE A 88 10.10 0.66 4.24
CA PHE A 88 11.47 0.95 3.82
C PHE A 88 11.62 2.42 3.47
N ARG A 89 12.78 2.99 3.79
CA ARG A 89 13.17 4.32 3.34
C ARG A 89 14.23 4.19 2.24
N ASP A 90 14.01 4.91 1.16
CA ASP A 90 14.92 4.94 0.02
C ASP A 90 14.89 6.34 -0.61
N THR A 91 16.02 6.82 -1.01
CA THR A 91 16.14 8.07 -1.78
C THR A 91 15.89 7.86 -3.26
N PHE A 92 15.72 6.61 -3.73
CA PHE A 92 15.61 6.23 -5.15
C PHE A 92 16.73 6.80 -6.01
N GLY A 93 17.93 6.99 -5.42
CA GLY A 93 19.09 7.59 -6.09
C GLY A 93 18.99 9.09 -6.32
N LEU A 94 17.96 9.76 -5.81
CA LEU A 94 17.80 11.21 -5.90
C LEU A 94 18.37 11.90 -4.64
N ILE A 95 19.13 12.97 -4.83
CA ILE A 95 19.74 13.71 -3.72
C ILE A 95 18.68 14.44 -2.87
N GLU A 96 17.63 14.93 -3.54
CA GLU A 96 16.49 15.61 -2.91
C GLU A 96 15.20 14.93 -3.33
N ASN A 97 14.82 13.85 -2.62
CA ASN A 97 13.57 13.17 -2.85
C ASN A 97 12.59 13.48 -1.71
N PRO A 98 11.45 14.16 -1.98
CA PRO A 98 10.45 14.43 -0.98
C PRO A 98 9.70 13.17 -0.52
N ALA A 99 9.81 12.07 -1.26
CA ALA A 99 9.10 10.82 -1.03
C ALA A 99 10.07 9.68 -0.71
N THR A 100 10.66 9.70 0.49
CA THR A 100 11.65 8.68 0.90
C THR A 100 11.04 7.40 1.46
N ILE A 101 9.78 7.40 1.85
CA ILE A 101 9.09 6.22 2.41
C ILE A 101 8.42 5.46 1.28
N SER A 102 8.88 4.23 1.04
CA SER A 102 8.29 3.35 0.02
C SER A 102 7.05 2.63 0.54
N ASN A 103 6.14 2.26 -0.36
CA ASN A 103 4.88 1.60 -0.02
C ASN A 103 4.72 0.18 -0.58
N TRP A 104 5.74 -0.35 -1.25
CA TRP A 104 5.69 -1.69 -1.86
C TRP A 104 5.75 -2.85 -0.85
N LEU A 105 6.29 -2.62 0.35
CA LEU A 105 6.20 -3.47 1.53
C LEU A 105 5.90 -2.57 2.72
N LEU A 106 4.72 -2.75 3.30
CA LEU A 106 4.27 -2.01 4.47
C LEU A 106 3.79 -3.00 5.53
N HIS A 107 4.17 -2.78 6.77
CA HIS A 107 3.59 -3.46 7.91
C HIS A 107 2.92 -2.46 8.84
N SER A 108 1.77 -2.80 9.40
CA SER A 108 1.16 -2.01 10.46
C SER A 108 0.22 -2.85 11.34
N VAL A 109 0.05 -2.40 12.58
CA VAL A 109 -1.08 -2.87 13.41
C VAL A 109 -2.39 -2.26 12.89
N PRO A 110 -3.55 -2.88 13.18
CA PRO A 110 -4.85 -2.31 12.83
C PRO A 110 -5.00 -0.90 13.43
N HIS A 111 -5.66 -0.02 12.67
CA HIS A 111 -5.94 1.37 13.08
C HIS A 111 -4.71 2.24 13.35
N ASN A 112 -3.55 1.86 12.82
CA ASN A 112 -2.34 2.67 12.91
C ASN A 112 -2.60 4.08 12.36
N ILE A 113 -2.19 5.10 13.13
CA ILE A 113 -2.52 6.51 12.83
C ILE A 113 -1.90 6.98 11.51
N ILE A 114 -0.67 6.55 11.18
CA ILE A 114 0.03 6.90 9.95
C ILE A 114 -0.74 6.35 8.74
N ILE A 115 -1.13 5.07 8.77
CA ILE A 115 -1.91 4.44 7.70
C ILE A 115 -3.29 5.07 7.58
N LYS A 116 -3.95 5.37 8.69
CA LYS A 116 -5.26 6.03 8.71
C LYS A 116 -5.21 7.41 8.06
N GLU A 117 -4.19 8.20 8.40
CA GLU A 117 -4.01 9.55 7.83
C GLU A 117 -3.67 9.46 6.34
N ALA A 118 -2.74 8.59 5.94
CA ALA A 118 -2.41 8.34 4.54
C ALA A 118 -3.64 7.92 3.73
N LYS A 119 -4.45 7.00 4.25
CA LYS A 119 -5.71 6.59 3.63
C LYS A 119 -6.64 7.80 3.43
N ASN A 120 -6.88 8.58 4.48
CA ASN A 120 -7.80 9.71 4.42
C ASN A 120 -7.36 10.75 3.39
N MET A 121 -6.08 11.09 3.34
CA MET A 121 -5.52 12.02 2.35
C MET A 121 -5.65 11.46 0.93
N ALA A 122 -5.33 10.19 0.70
CA ALA A 122 -5.43 9.56 -0.62
C ALA A 122 -6.88 9.54 -1.12
N PHE A 123 -7.85 9.18 -0.28
CA PHE A 123 -9.26 9.20 -0.65
C PHE A 123 -9.78 10.63 -0.88
N ALA A 124 -9.37 11.60 -0.06
CA ALA A 124 -9.74 13.01 -0.24
C ALA A 124 -9.22 13.55 -1.57
N TYR A 125 -7.97 13.23 -1.93
CA TYR A 125 -7.41 13.59 -3.23
C TYR A 125 -8.26 13.04 -4.38
N TRP A 126 -8.51 11.74 -4.41
CA TRP A 126 -9.25 11.10 -5.49
C TRP A 126 -10.74 11.47 -5.57
N ARG A 127 -11.32 12.04 -4.52
CA ARG A 127 -12.67 12.64 -4.60
C ARG A 127 -12.68 13.94 -5.39
N ASN A 128 -11.61 14.72 -5.29
CA ASN A 128 -11.53 16.07 -5.87
C ASN A 128 -10.80 16.10 -7.22
N GLU A 129 -9.86 15.17 -7.44
CA GLU A 129 -8.99 15.14 -8.61
C GLU A 129 -9.32 13.99 -9.56
N GLU A 130 -9.12 14.20 -10.85
CA GLU A 130 -9.37 13.19 -11.90
C GLU A 130 -8.11 12.47 -12.36
N TYR A 131 -6.93 13.03 -12.09
CA TYR A 131 -5.64 12.51 -12.52
C TYR A 131 -4.66 12.55 -11.36
N VAL A 132 -3.73 11.60 -11.34
CA VAL A 132 -2.64 11.62 -10.36
C VAL A 132 -1.62 12.70 -10.74
N VAL A 133 -1.22 13.51 -9.76
CA VAL A 133 -0.27 14.61 -9.95
C VAL A 133 1.15 14.13 -10.24
N ASP A 134 1.54 13.00 -9.65
CA ASP A 134 2.86 12.41 -9.78
C ASP A 134 2.80 10.89 -9.59
N TYR A 135 3.74 10.15 -10.19
CA TYR A 135 3.85 8.70 -10.02
C TYR A 135 4.08 8.29 -8.56
N LEU A 136 4.87 9.09 -7.81
CA LEU A 136 5.18 8.85 -6.40
C LEU A 136 4.17 9.48 -5.43
N PHE A 137 2.99 9.87 -5.92
CA PHE A 137 1.95 10.55 -5.14
C PHE A 137 1.66 9.88 -3.80
N THR A 138 1.46 8.56 -3.78
CA THR A 138 1.14 7.83 -2.55
C THR A 138 2.34 7.67 -1.62
N TYR A 139 3.56 7.72 -2.16
CA TYR A 139 4.78 7.79 -1.36
C TYR A 139 4.87 9.14 -0.63
N MET A 140 4.55 10.24 -1.32
CA MET A 140 4.50 11.58 -0.72
C MET A 140 3.43 11.66 0.38
N ILE A 141 2.24 11.12 0.13
CA ILE A 141 1.17 11.04 1.13
C ILE A 141 1.63 10.26 2.37
N LEU A 142 2.26 9.11 2.18
CA LEU A 142 2.74 8.30 3.29
C LEU A 142 3.85 9.01 4.08
N GLN A 143 4.73 9.72 3.38
CA GLN A 143 5.76 10.57 3.99
C GLN A 143 5.14 11.68 4.85
N ILE A 144 4.17 12.40 4.32
CA ILE A 144 3.46 13.47 5.06
C ILE A 144 2.76 12.89 6.30
N ALA A 145 2.07 11.77 6.14
CA ALA A 145 1.40 11.11 7.27
C ALA A 145 2.40 10.69 8.36
N TYR A 146 3.57 10.17 7.96
CA TYR A 146 4.64 9.78 8.89
C TYR A 146 5.25 10.99 9.62
N GLU A 147 5.49 12.09 8.93
CA GLU A 147 6.11 13.29 9.52
C GLU A 147 5.19 14.05 10.47
N ARG A 148 3.88 13.84 10.36
CA ARG A 148 2.87 14.50 11.21
C ARG A 148 2.54 13.73 12.49
N ASN A 149 2.96 12.48 12.60
CA ASN A 149 2.67 11.57 13.71
C ASN A 149 3.93 10.96 14.32
#